data_f7a3d80709855679303219200e413ead
#
_entry.id   f7a3d80709855679303219200e413ead
#
_cell.length_a   1.000
_cell.length_b   1.000
_cell.length_c   1.000
_cell.angle_alpha   90.00
_cell.angle_beta   90.00
_cell.angle_gamma   90.00
#
_symmetry.space_group_name_H-M   'P 1'
#
loop_
_entity.id
_entity.type
_entity.pdbx_description
1 polymer ?
#
loop_
_entity_poly.entity_id
_entity_poly.type
_entity_poly.pdbx_seq_one_letter_code
_entity_poly.pdbx_strand_id
1 'polypeptide(L)'
;MKKIRKSINICIALGILFGLILLFIKLRFQLSKEETMRIYISSSIAVLLISVIINLSYNIFYGRKINALMPLLAEAKYDEYLDKITAIRDKVKSKHLRAIAELNRTAALTGKKEYATAVEMLKELEPRVKKMPSVEMVRRLNLCLNYFYLKDYEEAETLYQDSEALFGKYKENAFYKKNFTILDLFMDLCCYGKKEGVAERIQEARRMYLEKQLQEDFEYLEGLLEEGKENLQEDTKSDI
;
A
#
# COMPACT_ATOMS: atom_id res chain seq x y z
N MET A 1 -5.22 -15.41 22.48
CA MET A 1 -4.88 -15.31 23.91
C MET A 1 -3.57 -16.02 24.30
N LYS A 2 -3.29 -17.29 23.93
CA LYS A 2 -2.02 -18.01 24.29
C LYS A 2 -0.73 -17.26 23.88
N LYS A 3 -0.69 -16.62 22.71
CA LYS A 3 0.51 -15.93 22.19
C LYS A 3 0.84 -14.64 22.98
N ILE A 4 -0.19 -13.90 23.42
CA ILE A 4 -0.04 -12.68 24.22
C ILE A 4 0.49 -13.05 25.62
N ARG A 5 -0.08 -14.07 26.27
CA ARG A 5 0.41 -14.60 27.56
C ARG A 5 1.87 -15.02 27.51
N LYS A 6 2.29 -15.72 26.43
CA LYS A 6 3.70 -16.11 26.27
C LYS A 6 4.62 -14.90 26.13
N SER A 7 4.21 -13.86 25.42
CA SER A 7 5.00 -12.61 25.30
C SER A 7 5.12 -11.88 26.62
N ILE A 8 4.03 -11.78 27.39
CA ILE A 8 4.02 -11.15 28.72
C ILE A 8 4.96 -11.92 29.68
N ASN A 9 4.90 -13.24 29.71
CA ASN A 9 5.77 -14.03 30.57
C ASN A 9 7.25 -13.88 30.21
N ILE A 10 7.59 -13.76 28.94
CA ILE A 10 8.97 -13.47 28.50
C ILE A 10 9.42 -12.08 28.97
N CYS A 11 8.57 -11.06 28.85
CA CYS A 11 8.91 -9.71 29.34
C CYS A 11 9.11 -9.68 30.87
N ILE A 12 8.26 -10.39 31.61
CA ILE A 12 8.40 -10.50 33.06
C ILE A 12 9.71 -11.21 33.43
N ALA A 13 10.01 -12.35 32.78
CA ALA A 13 11.24 -13.09 33.03
C ALA A 13 12.50 -12.25 32.72
N LEU A 14 12.49 -11.51 31.62
CA LEU A 14 13.59 -10.59 31.28
C LEU A 14 13.70 -9.43 32.28
N GLY A 15 12.59 -8.89 32.76
CA GLY A 15 12.59 -7.85 33.80
C GLY A 15 13.16 -8.33 35.11
N ILE A 16 12.80 -9.55 35.54
CA ILE A 16 13.34 -10.19 36.75
C ILE A 16 14.85 -10.41 36.59
N LEU A 17 15.28 -10.99 35.47
CA LEU A 17 16.71 -11.22 35.18
C LEU A 17 17.51 -9.92 35.21
N PHE A 18 17.00 -8.87 34.59
CA PHE A 18 17.60 -7.54 34.61
C PHE A 18 17.72 -6.97 36.04
N GLY A 19 16.65 -7.12 36.85
CA GLY A 19 16.66 -6.72 38.27
C GLY A 19 17.70 -7.46 39.10
N LEU A 20 17.87 -8.78 38.84
CA LEU A 20 18.88 -9.60 39.54
C LEU A 20 20.32 -9.18 39.12
N ILE A 21 20.54 -8.88 37.86
CA ILE A 21 21.83 -8.37 37.37
C ILE A 21 22.18 -7.04 38.04
N LEU A 22 21.22 -6.12 38.11
CA LEU A 22 21.43 -4.83 38.79
C LEU A 22 21.70 -4.99 40.28
N LEU A 23 21.00 -5.91 40.98
CA LEU A 23 21.24 -6.22 42.36
C LEU A 23 22.66 -6.77 42.57
N PHE A 24 23.09 -7.68 41.72
CA PHE A 24 24.45 -8.23 41.73
C PHE A 24 25.49 -7.12 41.56
N ILE A 25 25.31 -6.23 40.57
CA ILE A 25 26.21 -5.09 40.31
C ILE A 25 26.26 -4.18 41.55
N LYS A 26 25.10 -3.86 42.11
CA LYS A 26 25.01 -3.03 43.34
C LYS A 26 25.81 -3.64 44.48
N LEU A 27 25.64 -4.93 44.77
CA LEU A 27 26.32 -5.62 45.87
C LEU A 27 27.82 -5.77 45.58
N ARG A 28 28.23 -6.08 44.35
CA ARG A 28 29.63 -6.31 43.98
C ARG A 28 30.45 -5.02 44.00
N PHE A 29 29.87 -3.88 43.64
CA PHE A 29 30.53 -2.59 43.54
C PHE A 29 30.15 -1.63 44.68
N GLN A 30 29.33 -2.09 45.64
CA GLN A 30 28.88 -1.31 46.81
C GLN A 30 28.26 0.03 46.41
N LEU A 31 27.47 0.04 45.31
CA LEU A 31 26.89 1.27 44.79
C LEU A 31 25.86 1.88 45.72
N SER A 32 25.86 3.20 45.83
CA SER A 32 24.83 3.96 46.51
C SER A 32 23.45 3.78 45.86
N LYS A 33 22.39 4.15 46.54
CA LYS A 33 21.03 4.13 46.00
C LYS A 33 20.92 5.02 44.76
N GLU A 34 21.56 6.19 44.77
CA GLU A 34 21.53 7.14 43.67
C GLU A 34 22.25 6.60 42.40
N GLU A 35 23.44 6.03 42.58
CA GLU A 35 24.20 5.40 41.47
C GLU A 35 23.43 4.23 40.90
N THR A 36 22.85 3.38 41.73
CA THR A 36 22.01 2.26 41.27
C THR A 36 20.82 2.75 40.44
N MET A 37 20.13 3.82 40.91
CA MET A 37 19.01 4.40 40.19
C MET A 37 19.42 5.02 38.86
N ARG A 38 20.58 5.69 38.80
CA ARG A 38 21.14 6.26 37.56
C ARG A 38 21.46 5.16 36.54
N ILE A 39 22.10 4.06 36.95
CA ILE A 39 22.39 2.91 36.11
C ILE A 39 21.08 2.28 35.58
N TYR A 40 20.08 2.12 36.46
CA TYR A 40 18.78 1.57 36.07
C TYR A 40 18.11 2.42 34.98
N ILE A 41 18.02 3.73 35.17
CA ILE A 41 17.41 4.65 34.20
C ILE A 41 18.18 4.63 32.88
N SER A 42 19.51 4.77 32.92
CA SER A 42 20.35 4.82 31.73
C SER A 42 20.26 3.52 30.92
N SER A 43 20.31 2.37 31.58
CA SER A 43 20.20 1.07 30.90
C SER A 43 18.80 0.82 30.36
N SER A 44 17.74 1.27 31.04
CA SER A 44 16.37 1.19 30.54
C SER A 44 16.18 2.03 29.27
N ILE A 45 16.71 3.25 29.25
CA ILE A 45 16.70 4.11 28.05
C ILE A 45 17.50 3.45 26.92
N ALA A 46 18.67 2.89 27.19
CA ALA A 46 19.48 2.19 26.20
C ALA A 46 18.73 1.01 25.57
N VAL A 47 18.07 0.18 26.37
CA VAL A 47 17.26 -0.96 25.89
C VAL A 47 16.10 -0.48 25.00
N LEU A 48 15.42 0.61 25.38
CA LEU A 48 14.35 1.19 24.55
C LEU A 48 14.90 1.67 23.21
N LEU A 49 16.00 2.42 23.19
CA LEU A 49 16.63 2.91 21.97
C LEU A 49 17.06 1.77 21.05
N ILE A 50 17.72 0.75 21.59
CA ILE A 50 18.13 -0.45 20.84
C ILE A 50 16.90 -1.13 20.22
N SER A 51 15.81 -1.27 20.99
CA SER A 51 14.58 -1.89 20.51
C SER A 51 13.95 -1.11 19.35
N VAL A 52 13.96 0.23 19.42
CA VAL A 52 13.49 1.11 18.33
C VAL A 52 14.37 0.95 17.09
N ILE A 53 15.71 0.96 17.26
CA ILE A 53 16.66 0.81 16.16
C ILE A 53 16.47 -0.54 15.46
N ILE A 54 16.35 -1.63 16.22
CA ILE A 54 16.12 -2.97 15.66
C ILE A 54 14.82 -3.00 14.85
N ASN A 55 13.74 -2.44 15.39
CA ASN A 55 12.44 -2.40 14.71
C ASN A 55 12.51 -1.56 13.43
N LEU A 56 13.12 -0.38 13.50
CA LEU A 56 13.29 0.50 12.35
C LEU A 56 14.14 -0.16 11.26
N SER A 57 15.28 -0.74 11.63
CA SER A 57 16.18 -1.46 10.72
C SER A 57 15.47 -2.64 10.04
N TYR A 58 14.65 -3.39 10.79
CA TYR A 58 13.83 -4.47 10.24
C TYR A 58 12.83 -3.96 9.20
N ASN A 59 12.12 -2.87 9.49
CA ASN A 59 11.15 -2.30 8.57
C ASN A 59 11.83 -1.72 7.30
N ILE A 60 12.95 -1.03 7.45
CA ILE A 60 13.74 -0.51 6.32
C ILE A 60 14.25 -1.66 5.44
N PHE A 61 14.80 -2.73 6.04
CA PHE A 61 15.34 -3.86 5.31
C PHE A 61 14.27 -4.55 4.42
N TYR A 62 13.10 -4.85 4.99
CA TYR A 62 12.03 -5.47 4.22
C TYR A 62 11.35 -4.49 3.26
N GLY A 63 11.22 -3.21 3.62
CA GLY A 63 10.75 -2.17 2.70
C GLY A 63 11.64 -2.07 1.46
N ARG A 64 12.96 -2.05 1.64
CA ARG A 64 13.92 -2.08 0.51
C ARG A 64 13.78 -3.34 -0.35
N LYS A 65 13.55 -4.51 0.27
CA LYS A 65 13.30 -5.76 -0.48
C LYS A 65 12.05 -5.70 -1.32
N ILE A 66 10.95 -5.14 -0.80
CA ILE A 66 9.71 -4.95 -1.55
C ILE A 66 9.95 -3.97 -2.71
N ASN A 67 10.58 -2.83 -2.45
CA ASN A 67 10.88 -1.85 -3.49
C ASN A 67 11.81 -2.38 -4.59
N ALA A 68 12.74 -3.27 -4.24
CA ALA A 68 13.61 -3.91 -5.23
C ALA A 68 12.86 -4.83 -6.23
N LEU A 69 11.61 -5.17 -5.97
CA LEU A 69 10.77 -5.93 -6.89
C LEU A 69 9.98 -5.03 -7.87
N MET A 70 9.90 -3.70 -7.63
CA MET A 70 9.12 -2.78 -8.48
C MET A 70 9.47 -2.84 -9.96
N PRO A 71 10.75 -3.02 -10.37
CA PRO A 71 11.10 -3.19 -11.78
C PRO A 71 10.37 -4.37 -12.45
N LEU A 72 10.10 -5.46 -11.74
CA LEU A 72 9.35 -6.60 -12.28
C LEU A 72 7.90 -6.23 -12.63
N LEU A 73 7.25 -5.40 -11.80
CA LEU A 73 5.93 -4.85 -12.13
C LEU A 73 5.99 -3.93 -13.36
N ALA A 74 6.98 -3.03 -13.40
CA ALA A 74 7.15 -2.10 -14.51
C ALA A 74 7.42 -2.81 -15.85
N GLU A 75 8.08 -3.98 -15.81
CA GLU A 75 8.37 -4.84 -16.96
C GLU A 75 7.24 -5.85 -17.26
N ALA A 76 6.11 -5.79 -16.54
CA ALA A 76 4.97 -6.72 -16.62
C ALA A 76 5.35 -8.20 -16.35
N LYS A 77 6.38 -8.44 -15.54
CA LYS A 77 6.79 -9.78 -15.08
C LYS A 77 5.99 -10.20 -13.84
N TYR A 78 4.67 -10.27 -13.98
CA TYR A 78 3.74 -10.40 -12.85
C TYR A 78 3.88 -11.71 -12.09
N ASP A 79 4.09 -12.84 -12.76
CA ASP A 79 4.22 -14.15 -12.07
C ASP A 79 5.48 -14.19 -11.21
N GLU A 80 6.62 -13.74 -11.76
CA GLU A 80 7.87 -13.66 -11.00
C GLU A 80 7.75 -12.70 -9.82
N TYR A 81 7.04 -11.59 -10.02
CA TYR A 81 6.75 -10.64 -8.94
C TYR A 81 5.90 -11.28 -7.84
N LEU A 82 4.80 -11.97 -8.20
CA LEU A 82 3.89 -12.63 -7.27
C LEU A 82 4.61 -13.68 -6.42
N ASP A 83 5.48 -14.47 -7.01
CA ASP A 83 6.28 -15.47 -6.27
C ASP A 83 7.18 -14.79 -5.24
N LYS A 84 7.94 -13.78 -5.66
CA LYS A 84 8.89 -13.07 -4.79
C LYS A 84 8.21 -12.27 -3.69
N ILE A 85 7.14 -11.55 -3.98
CA ILE A 85 6.42 -10.76 -2.98
C ILE A 85 5.68 -11.66 -1.97
N THR A 86 5.16 -12.81 -2.42
CA THR A 86 4.56 -13.82 -1.56
C THR A 86 5.59 -14.40 -0.60
N ALA A 87 6.78 -14.73 -1.08
CA ALA A 87 7.88 -15.20 -0.24
C ALA A 87 8.32 -14.15 0.81
N ILE A 88 8.27 -12.86 0.48
CA ILE A 88 8.50 -11.77 1.46
C ILE A 88 7.36 -11.71 2.46
N ARG A 89 6.08 -11.70 2.00
CA ARG A 89 4.90 -11.67 2.86
C ARG A 89 4.93 -12.76 3.94
N ASP A 90 5.32 -13.97 3.57
CA ASP A 90 5.33 -15.12 4.48
C ASP A 90 6.45 -15.02 5.53
N LYS A 91 7.54 -14.36 5.21
CA LYS A 91 8.68 -14.13 6.12
C LYS A 91 8.47 -12.96 7.08
N VAL A 92 7.72 -11.94 6.68
CA VAL A 92 7.58 -10.73 7.50
C VAL A 92 6.66 -10.96 8.70
N LYS A 93 7.13 -10.51 9.88
CA LYS A 93 6.37 -10.58 11.15
C LYS A 93 5.53 -9.31 11.40
N SER A 94 5.96 -8.18 10.85
CA SER A 94 5.27 -6.91 10.97
C SER A 94 3.92 -6.95 10.24
N LYS A 95 2.85 -6.59 10.94
CA LYS A 95 1.51 -6.49 10.34
C LYS A 95 1.47 -5.43 9.22
N HIS A 96 2.21 -4.34 9.41
CA HIS A 96 2.33 -3.26 8.43
C HIS A 96 2.99 -3.74 7.14
N LEU A 97 4.18 -4.36 7.24
CA LEU A 97 4.88 -4.91 6.07
C LEU A 97 4.08 -6.00 5.36
N ARG A 98 3.36 -6.83 6.11
CA ARG A 98 2.48 -7.85 5.53
C ARG A 98 1.33 -7.21 4.74
N ALA A 99 0.72 -6.16 5.27
CA ALA A 99 -0.33 -5.43 4.58
C ALA A 99 0.20 -4.76 3.28
N ILE A 100 1.38 -4.15 3.33
CA ILE A 100 2.05 -3.61 2.13
C ILE A 100 2.32 -4.72 1.10
N ALA A 101 2.83 -5.87 1.53
CA ALA A 101 3.09 -6.98 0.60
C ALA A 101 1.81 -7.52 -0.03
N GLU A 102 0.71 -7.64 0.72
CA GLU A 102 -0.61 -8.02 0.17
C GLU A 102 -1.13 -6.98 -0.83
N LEU A 103 -1.01 -5.68 -0.50
CA LEU A 103 -1.40 -4.62 -1.41
C LEU A 103 -0.59 -4.64 -2.71
N ASN A 104 0.69 -4.94 -2.63
CA ASN A 104 1.53 -5.09 -3.83
C ASN A 104 1.19 -6.36 -4.63
N ARG A 105 0.71 -7.43 -3.99
CA ARG A 105 0.18 -8.60 -4.71
C ARG A 105 -1.05 -8.25 -5.53
N THR A 106 -1.96 -7.42 -5.00
CA THR A 106 -3.14 -6.99 -5.75
C THR A 106 -2.77 -6.18 -6.99
N ALA A 107 -1.72 -5.35 -6.93
CA ALA A 107 -1.24 -4.62 -8.10
C ALA A 107 -0.77 -5.57 -9.23
N ALA A 108 -0.10 -6.67 -8.88
CA ALA A 108 0.30 -7.67 -9.88
C ALA A 108 -0.90 -8.45 -10.45
N LEU A 109 -1.92 -8.76 -9.63
CA LEU A 109 -3.17 -9.38 -10.10
C LEU A 109 -3.92 -8.45 -11.07
N THR A 110 -3.97 -7.16 -10.76
CA THR A 110 -4.52 -6.14 -11.67
C THR A 110 -3.78 -6.16 -13.01
N GLY A 111 -2.44 -6.17 -13.00
CA GLY A 111 -1.64 -6.27 -14.22
C GLY A 111 -1.87 -7.57 -15.01
N LYS A 112 -2.20 -8.67 -14.33
CA LYS A 112 -2.63 -9.94 -14.96
C LYS A 112 -4.09 -9.93 -15.44
N LYS A 113 -4.81 -8.84 -15.23
CA LYS A 113 -6.24 -8.71 -15.54
C LYS A 113 -7.14 -9.61 -14.67
N GLU A 114 -6.64 -10.07 -13.53
CA GLU A 114 -7.38 -10.84 -12.53
C GLU A 114 -8.13 -9.87 -11.57
N TYR A 115 -8.92 -8.96 -12.14
CA TYR A 115 -9.52 -7.83 -11.44
C TYR A 115 -10.46 -8.24 -10.31
N ALA A 116 -11.31 -9.26 -10.52
CA ALA A 116 -12.24 -9.75 -9.50
C ALA A 116 -11.49 -10.27 -8.27
N THR A 117 -10.43 -11.05 -8.47
CA THR A 117 -9.57 -11.56 -7.39
C THR A 117 -8.86 -10.41 -6.65
N ALA A 118 -8.40 -9.39 -7.40
CA ALA A 118 -7.79 -8.22 -6.80
C ALA A 118 -8.78 -7.44 -5.92
N VAL A 119 -10.04 -7.26 -6.39
CA VAL A 119 -11.12 -6.61 -5.62
C VAL A 119 -11.40 -7.36 -4.31
N GLU A 120 -11.57 -8.68 -4.35
CA GLU A 120 -11.79 -9.48 -3.14
C GLU A 120 -10.65 -9.31 -2.13
N MET A 121 -9.40 -9.43 -2.57
CA MET A 121 -8.24 -9.25 -1.70
C MET A 121 -8.15 -7.84 -1.13
N LEU A 122 -8.47 -6.80 -1.91
CA LEU A 122 -8.48 -5.41 -1.46
C LEU A 122 -9.58 -5.17 -0.42
N LYS A 123 -10.76 -5.77 -0.58
CA LYS A 123 -11.85 -5.71 0.42
C LYS A 123 -11.43 -6.40 1.73
N GLU A 124 -10.85 -7.59 1.67
CA GLU A 124 -10.36 -8.31 2.85
C GLU A 124 -9.23 -7.57 3.60
N LEU A 125 -8.49 -6.71 2.90
CA LEU A 125 -7.38 -5.97 3.48
C LEU A 125 -7.85 -4.78 4.34
N GLU A 126 -9.05 -4.25 4.14
CA GLU A 126 -9.57 -3.06 4.81
C GLU A 126 -9.41 -3.06 6.34
N PRO A 127 -9.84 -4.10 7.10
CA PRO A 127 -9.74 -4.07 8.56
C PRO A 127 -8.30 -3.96 9.07
N ARG A 128 -7.34 -4.37 8.24
CA ARG A 128 -5.92 -4.39 8.59
C ARG A 128 -5.24 -3.06 8.34
N VAL A 129 -5.74 -2.26 7.37
CA VAL A 129 -5.09 -1.04 6.90
C VAL A 129 -5.84 0.25 7.23
N LYS A 130 -7.09 0.19 7.66
CA LYS A 130 -7.95 1.34 8.00
C LYS A 130 -7.27 2.37 8.92
N LYS A 131 -6.33 1.94 9.77
CA LYS A 131 -5.55 2.81 10.66
C LYS A 131 -4.20 3.23 10.08
N MET A 132 -3.95 2.98 8.81
CA MET A 132 -2.70 3.28 8.09
C MET A 132 -3.03 4.17 6.89
N PRO A 133 -3.14 5.51 7.05
CA PRO A 133 -3.76 6.38 6.05
C PRO A 133 -3.15 6.28 4.64
N SER A 134 -1.82 6.19 4.51
CA SER A 134 -1.18 6.05 3.21
C SER A 134 -1.43 4.69 2.55
N VAL A 135 -1.47 3.61 3.32
CA VAL A 135 -1.75 2.26 2.82
C VAL A 135 -3.23 2.12 2.46
N GLU A 136 -4.12 2.68 3.28
CA GLU A 136 -5.57 2.72 3.01
C GLU A 136 -5.88 3.54 1.77
N MET A 137 -5.20 4.68 1.56
CA MET A 137 -5.33 5.47 0.35
C MET A 137 -4.98 4.65 -0.90
N VAL A 138 -3.83 3.96 -0.90
CA VAL A 138 -3.42 3.11 -2.05
C VAL A 138 -4.40 1.95 -2.24
N ARG A 139 -4.91 1.34 -1.15
CA ARG A 139 -5.93 0.29 -1.23
C ARG A 139 -7.20 0.78 -1.94
N ARG A 140 -7.73 1.93 -1.53
CA ARG A 140 -8.95 2.52 -2.13
C ARG A 140 -8.71 2.92 -3.59
N LEU A 141 -7.56 3.51 -3.89
CA LEU A 141 -7.18 3.87 -5.25
C LEU A 141 -7.13 2.62 -6.16
N ASN A 142 -6.44 1.57 -5.73
CA ASN A 142 -6.39 0.32 -6.49
C ASN A 142 -7.78 -0.34 -6.62
N LEU A 143 -8.62 -0.23 -5.59
CA LEU A 143 -9.99 -0.76 -5.63
C LEU A 143 -10.85 -0.01 -6.65
N CYS A 144 -10.80 1.33 -6.69
CA CYS A 144 -11.47 2.12 -7.72
C CYS A 144 -11.01 1.71 -9.14
N LEU A 145 -9.70 1.60 -9.37
CA LEU A 145 -9.18 1.20 -10.69
C LEU A 145 -9.67 -0.19 -11.10
N ASN A 146 -9.68 -1.16 -10.16
CA ASN A 146 -10.20 -2.49 -10.49
C ASN A 146 -11.71 -2.51 -10.78
N TYR A 147 -12.50 -1.66 -10.13
CA TYR A 147 -13.91 -1.49 -10.47
C TYR A 147 -14.09 -0.93 -11.88
N PHE A 148 -13.27 0.04 -12.31
CA PHE A 148 -13.30 0.53 -13.69
C PHE A 148 -13.02 -0.57 -14.72
N TYR A 149 -12.01 -1.41 -14.47
CA TYR A 149 -11.72 -2.55 -15.36
C TYR A 149 -12.82 -3.61 -15.38
N LEU A 150 -13.58 -3.75 -14.29
CA LEU A 150 -14.77 -4.61 -14.24
C LEU A 150 -16.01 -3.95 -14.83
N LYS A 151 -15.93 -2.69 -15.26
CA LYS A 151 -17.05 -1.85 -15.72
C LYS A 151 -18.12 -1.62 -14.64
N ASP A 152 -17.72 -1.74 -13.37
CA ASP A 152 -18.57 -1.48 -12.18
C ASP A 152 -18.43 -0.01 -11.77
N TYR A 153 -18.94 0.86 -12.63
CA TYR A 153 -18.73 2.32 -12.54
C TYR A 153 -19.42 2.94 -11.34
N GLU A 154 -20.55 2.42 -10.92
CA GLU A 154 -21.31 2.90 -9.76
C GLU A 154 -20.52 2.69 -8.46
N GLU A 155 -19.95 1.51 -8.27
CA GLU A 155 -19.10 1.20 -7.12
C GLU A 155 -17.78 2.00 -7.15
N ALA A 156 -17.22 2.22 -8.34
CA ALA A 156 -16.01 3.04 -8.50
C ALA A 156 -16.27 4.49 -8.09
N GLU A 157 -17.38 5.09 -8.56
CA GLU A 157 -17.78 6.47 -8.24
C GLU A 157 -18.07 6.63 -6.75
N THR A 158 -18.88 5.75 -6.19
CA THR A 158 -19.23 5.77 -4.76
C THR A 158 -17.96 5.71 -3.90
N LEU A 159 -17.05 4.80 -4.20
CA LEU A 159 -15.80 4.66 -3.45
C LEU A 159 -14.89 5.89 -3.64
N TYR A 160 -14.86 6.48 -4.84
CA TYR A 160 -14.09 7.71 -5.10
C TYR A 160 -14.60 8.86 -4.24
N GLN A 161 -15.92 9.10 -4.22
CA GLN A 161 -16.58 10.13 -3.42
C GLN A 161 -16.32 9.94 -1.92
N ASP A 162 -16.49 8.71 -1.41
CA ASP A 162 -16.20 8.35 -0.03
C ASP A 162 -14.71 8.51 0.34
N SER A 163 -13.86 8.58 -0.65
CA SER A 163 -12.40 8.69 -0.47
C SER A 163 -11.85 10.09 -0.70
N GLU A 164 -12.67 11.06 -1.13
CA GLU A 164 -12.24 12.39 -1.55
C GLU A 164 -11.36 13.10 -0.51
N ALA A 165 -11.78 13.11 0.75
CA ALA A 165 -11.03 13.72 1.85
C ALA A 165 -9.69 13.01 2.12
N LEU A 166 -9.60 11.71 1.85
CA LEU A 166 -8.38 10.94 1.97
C LEU A 166 -7.48 11.19 0.77
N PHE A 167 -8.01 11.11 -0.44
CA PHE A 167 -7.28 11.30 -1.70
C PHE A 167 -6.69 12.71 -1.80
N GLY A 168 -7.42 13.74 -1.38
CA GLY A 168 -6.96 15.13 -1.37
C GLY A 168 -5.67 15.36 -0.59
N LYS A 169 -5.40 14.53 0.45
CA LYS A 169 -4.15 14.62 1.22
C LYS A 169 -2.93 14.09 0.47
N TYR A 170 -3.12 13.27 -0.58
CA TYR A 170 -2.04 12.56 -1.27
C TYR A 170 -1.96 12.86 -2.76
N LYS A 171 -3.00 13.48 -3.35
CA LYS A 171 -3.13 13.70 -4.79
C LYS A 171 -1.95 14.49 -5.37
N GLU A 172 -1.44 15.49 -4.64
CA GLU A 172 -0.30 16.32 -5.07
C GLU A 172 1.07 15.68 -4.76
N ASN A 173 1.09 14.52 -4.10
CA ASN A 173 2.34 13.84 -3.82
C ASN A 173 2.90 13.22 -5.11
N ALA A 174 4.13 13.61 -5.48
CA ALA A 174 4.79 13.17 -6.71
C ALA A 174 4.82 11.64 -6.88
N PHE A 175 4.87 10.88 -5.79
CA PHE A 175 4.89 9.41 -5.81
C PHE A 175 3.56 8.81 -6.29
N TYR A 176 2.43 9.46 -5.99
CA TYR A 176 1.09 8.96 -6.32
C TYR A 176 0.43 9.67 -7.49
N LYS A 177 0.98 10.81 -7.94
CA LYS A 177 0.39 11.70 -8.94
C LYS A 177 -0.02 10.95 -10.21
N LYS A 178 0.83 10.06 -10.73
CA LYS A 178 0.54 9.27 -11.93
C LYS A 178 -0.71 8.39 -11.77
N ASN A 179 -0.87 7.75 -10.60
CA ASN A 179 -2.02 6.88 -10.34
C ASN A 179 -3.31 7.69 -10.21
N PHE A 180 -3.26 8.88 -9.60
CA PHE A 180 -4.39 9.78 -9.56
C PHE A 180 -4.73 10.35 -10.93
N THR A 181 -3.72 10.64 -11.79
CA THR A 181 -3.97 11.06 -13.17
C THR A 181 -4.82 10.02 -13.92
N ILE A 182 -4.46 8.75 -13.81
CA ILE A 182 -5.22 7.65 -14.44
C ILE A 182 -6.62 7.55 -13.83
N LEU A 183 -6.73 7.58 -12.50
CA LEU A 183 -8.02 7.49 -11.81
C LEU A 183 -8.95 8.65 -12.24
N ASP A 184 -8.45 9.89 -12.31
CA ASP A 184 -9.22 11.06 -12.74
C ASP A 184 -9.67 10.94 -14.21
N LEU A 185 -8.84 10.35 -15.10
CA LEU A 185 -9.23 10.09 -16.49
C LEU A 185 -10.37 9.05 -16.57
N PHE A 186 -10.32 7.99 -15.78
CA PHE A 186 -11.42 7.03 -15.68
C PHE A 186 -12.71 7.68 -15.15
N MET A 187 -12.60 8.48 -14.09
CA MET A 187 -13.76 9.20 -13.53
C MET A 187 -14.39 10.13 -14.56
N ASP A 188 -13.57 10.91 -15.27
CA ASP A 188 -14.06 11.85 -16.29
C ASP A 188 -14.78 11.12 -17.42
N LEU A 189 -14.22 10.00 -17.93
CA LEU A 189 -14.79 9.25 -19.04
C LEU A 189 -16.01 8.42 -18.64
N CYS A 190 -15.90 7.63 -17.56
CA CYS A 190 -16.86 6.59 -17.26
C CYS A 190 -17.99 7.05 -16.35
N CYS A 191 -17.73 8.00 -15.44
CA CYS A 191 -18.74 8.47 -14.48
C CYS A 191 -19.31 9.83 -14.86
N TYR A 192 -18.48 10.77 -15.36
CA TYR A 192 -18.93 12.13 -15.64
C TYR A 192 -19.23 12.38 -17.13
N GLY A 193 -19.00 11.42 -18.00
CA GLY A 193 -19.28 11.53 -19.44
C GLY A 193 -18.50 12.65 -20.14
N LYS A 194 -17.40 13.14 -19.54
CA LYS A 194 -16.57 14.21 -20.10
C LYS A 194 -15.67 13.63 -21.17
N LYS A 195 -15.90 14.00 -22.44
CA LYS A 195 -15.09 13.55 -23.59
C LYS A 195 -14.17 14.64 -24.10
N GLU A 196 -14.56 15.92 -23.93
CA GLU A 196 -13.79 17.07 -24.42
C GLU A 196 -12.48 17.22 -23.62
N GLY A 197 -11.37 17.34 -24.34
CA GLY A 197 -10.03 17.50 -23.75
C GLY A 197 -9.45 16.25 -23.07
N VAL A 198 -10.19 15.15 -22.99
CA VAL A 198 -9.69 13.93 -22.33
C VAL A 198 -8.66 13.22 -23.23
N ALA A 199 -8.86 13.23 -24.55
CA ALA A 199 -7.90 12.65 -25.50
C ALA A 199 -6.52 13.30 -25.38
N GLU A 200 -6.47 14.65 -25.30
CA GLU A 200 -5.25 15.42 -25.14
C GLU A 200 -4.58 15.10 -23.79
N ARG A 201 -5.35 15.00 -22.73
CA ARG A 201 -4.83 14.65 -21.39
C ARG A 201 -4.27 13.22 -21.33
N ILE A 202 -4.89 12.25 -22.03
CA ILE A 202 -4.36 10.89 -22.17
C ILE A 202 -3.01 10.94 -22.89
N GLN A 203 -2.92 11.65 -24.02
CA GLN A 203 -1.70 11.77 -24.79
C GLN A 203 -0.57 12.48 -24.00
N GLU A 204 -0.90 13.50 -23.22
CA GLU A 204 0.06 14.17 -22.35
C GLU A 204 0.58 13.23 -21.26
N ALA A 205 -0.33 12.53 -20.57
CA ALA A 205 0.02 11.57 -19.54
C ALA A 205 0.85 10.41 -20.09
N ARG A 206 0.50 9.90 -21.29
CA ARG A 206 1.24 8.85 -22.00
C ARG A 206 2.68 9.25 -22.33
N ARG A 207 2.93 10.51 -22.69
CA ARG A 207 4.27 11.04 -22.91
C ARG A 207 5.07 11.20 -21.61
N MET A 208 4.38 11.49 -20.51
CA MET A 208 4.99 11.75 -19.21
C MET A 208 5.34 10.46 -18.48
N TYR A 209 4.52 9.42 -18.60
CA TYR A 209 4.64 8.16 -17.86
C TYR A 209 4.90 7.00 -18.79
N LEU A 210 6.15 6.52 -18.84
CA LEU A 210 6.62 5.53 -19.82
C LEU A 210 6.59 4.08 -19.34
N GLU A 211 6.13 3.82 -18.13
CA GLU A 211 6.02 2.47 -17.58
C GLU A 211 5.04 1.64 -18.40
N LYS A 212 5.41 0.41 -18.75
CA LYS A 212 4.62 -0.48 -19.61
C LYS A 212 3.20 -0.68 -19.10
N GLN A 213 3.03 -0.90 -17.80
CA GLN A 213 1.70 -1.06 -17.20
C GLN A 213 0.82 0.16 -17.43
N LEU A 214 1.37 1.38 -17.30
CA LEU A 214 0.61 2.62 -17.52
C LEU A 214 0.29 2.83 -19.01
N GLN A 215 1.15 2.36 -19.93
CA GLN A 215 0.82 2.39 -21.36
C GLN A 215 -0.38 1.52 -21.68
N GLU A 216 -0.52 0.34 -21.06
CA GLU A 216 -1.70 -0.52 -21.19
C GLU A 216 -2.96 0.16 -20.64
N ASP A 217 -2.85 0.90 -19.54
CA ASP A 217 -3.96 1.68 -18.96
C ASP A 217 -4.40 2.80 -19.93
N PHE A 218 -3.45 3.51 -20.56
CA PHE A 218 -3.76 4.55 -21.55
C PHE A 218 -4.39 3.97 -22.82
N GLU A 219 -3.92 2.84 -23.31
CA GLU A 219 -4.53 2.12 -24.46
C GLU A 219 -5.98 1.72 -24.15
N TYR A 220 -6.25 1.26 -22.91
CA TYR A 220 -7.62 0.94 -22.49
C TYR A 220 -8.51 2.18 -22.46
N LEU A 221 -8.03 3.32 -21.94
CA LEU A 221 -8.75 4.59 -21.91
C LEU A 221 -9.02 5.14 -23.32
N GLU A 222 -8.06 5.00 -24.24
CA GLU A 222 -8.25 5.37 -25.67
C GLU A 222 -9.34 4.52 -26.31
N GLY A 223 -9.35 3.20 -26.05
CA GLY A 223 -10.41 2.32 -26.52
C GLY A 223 -11.80 2.71 -26.04
N LEU A 224 -11.93 3.09 -24.76
CA LEU A 224 -13.21 3.59 -24.21
C LEU A 224 -13.68 4.90 -24.88
N LEU A 225 -12.75 5.78 -25.27
CA LEU A 225 -13.07 6.99 -26.02
C LEU A 225 -13.60 6.70 -27.44
N GLU A 226 -13.06 5.69 -28.10
CA GLU A 226 -13.45 5.27 -29.44
C GLU A 226 -14.82 4.60 -29.44
N GLU A 227 -15.05 3.63 -28.54
CA GLU A 227 -16.36 3.00 -28.33
C GLU A 227 -17.48 4.04 -28.10
N GLY A 228 -17.16 5.08 -27.32
CA GLY A 228 -18.11 6.15 -27.06
C GLY A 228 -18.38 7.09 -28.25
N LYS A 229 -17.53 7.11 -29.29
CA LYS A 229 -17.78 7.87 -30.53
C LYS A 229 -18.62 7.08 -31.52
N GLU A 230 -18.42 5.77 -31.61
CA GLU A 230 -19.18 4.89 -32.51
C GLU A 230 -20.65 4.82 -32.10
N ASN A 231 -20.95 4.70 -30.82
CA ASN A 231 -22.33 4.68 -30.30
C ASN A 231 -23.10 5.99 -30.62
N LEU A 232 -22.41 7.16 -30.61
CA LEU A 232 -23.02 8.43 -31.00
C LEU A 232 -23.29 8.56 -32.51
N GLN A 233 -22.54 7.87 -33.35
CA GLN A 233 -22.75 7.87 -34.80
C GLN A 233 -23.87 6.91 -35.24
N GLU A 234 -24.10 5.84 -34.47
CA GLU A 234 -25.24 4.94 -34.73
C GLU A 234 -26.56 5.55 -34.32
N ASP A 235 -26.64 6.23 -33.17
CA ASP A 235 -27.85 6.93 -32.72
C ASP A 235 -28.27 8.05 -33.69
N THR A 236 -27.30 8.78 -34.25
CA THR A 236 -27.57 9.82 -35.27
C THR A 236 -28.00 9.28 -36.63
N LYS A 237 -27.73 8.00 -36.96
CA LYS A 237 -28.16 7.35 -38.19
C LYS A 237 -29.53 6.68 -38.07
N SER A 238 -30.02 6.41 -36.87
CA SER A 238 -31.32 5.80 -36.62
C SER A 238 -32.48 6.82 -36.63
N ASP A 239 -32.17 8.10 -36.50
CA ASP A 239 -33.15 9.20 -36.46
C ASP A 239 -33.35 9.88 -37.85
N ILE A 240 -32.83 9.33 -38.94
CA ILE A 240 -33.02 9.78 -40.33
C ILE A 240 -33.79 8.71 -41.11
#